data_1ae06cbaf2c4c225afa1357af2237ab5
#
_entry.id   1ae06cbaf2c4c225afa1357af2237ab5
#
_cell.length_a   1.000
_cell.length_b   1.000
_cell.length_c   1.000
_cell.angle_alpha   90.00
_cell.angle_beta   90.00
_cell.angle_gamma   90.00
#
_symmetry.space_group_name_H-M   'P 1'
#
loop_
_entity.id
_entity.type
_entity.pdbx_description
1 polymer ?
#
loop_
_entity_poly.entity_id
_entity_poly.type
_entity_poly.pdbx_seq_one_letter_code
_entity_poly.pdbx_strand_id
1 'polypeptide(L)'
;QFTSPINIAIPSGNFGNAYSAWFGRENGLPINEIFCASNVNDVLTRFISSGKLEPKETIPSVAPSMDIQIPSSLERLIYNLEGEASLFYDQLQSEKIANLTEESTVKLQNIFSSLSFDDEMILKEIELFYKNYGWIIDPHTATALSSSTSFSSNLPVVGVATASPEK
;
A
#
# COMPACT_ATOMS: atom_id res chain seq x y z
N GLN A 1 8.68 -1.34 -24.62
CA GLN A 1 7.29 -0.88 -24.40
C GLN A 1 6.55 -2.04 -23.73
N PHE A 2 6.08 -1.86 -22.52
CA PHE A 2 5.22 -2.87 -21.87
C PHE A 2 3.90 -2.91 -22.66
N THR A 3 3.65 -4.01 -23.34
CA THR A 3 2.44 -4.22 -24.17
C THR A 3 1.39 -5.06 -23.46
N SER A 4 1.75 -5.72 -22.36
CA SER A 4 0.86 -6.58 -21.58
C SER A 4 0.59 -5.97 -20.21
N PRO A 5 -0.63 -6.05 -19.69
CA PRO A 5 -0.95 -5.57 -18.36
C PRO A 5 -0.21 -6.35 -17.28
N ILE A 6 0.11 -5.66 -16.18
CA ILE A 6 0.76 -6.22 -15.00
C ILE A 6 -0.01 -5.84 -13.75
N ASN A 7 0.16 -6.64 -12.71
CA ASN A 7 -0.22 -6.28 -11.33
C ASN A 7 1.00 -5.72 -10.61
N ILE A 8 0.80 -4.77 -9.70
CA ILE A 8 1.88 -4.19 -8.90
C ILE A 8 1.58 -4.38 -7.41
N ALA A 9 2.54 -4.98 -6.70
CA ALA A 9 2.52 -5.11 -5.24
C ALA A 9 3.51 -4.12 -4.62
N ILE A 10 3.06 -3.28 -3.69
CA ILE A 10 3.81 -2.15 -3.17
C ILE A 10 3.81 -2.19 -1.65
N PRO A 11 5.00 -2.25 -0.99
CA PRO A 11 5.07 -2.02 0.45
C PRO A 11 4.73 -0.56 0.74
N SER A 12 3.67 -0.31 1.51
CA SER A 12 3.10 1.02 1.67
C SER A 12 3.03 1.46 3.13
N GLY A 13 3.83 2.49 3.47
CA GLY A 13 3.70 3.30 4.69
C GLY A 13 3.18 4.69 4.34
N ASN A 14 4.02 5.54 3.77
CA ASN A 14 3.68 6.92 3.38
C ASN A 14 2.85 7.07 2.10
N PHE A 15 2.54 5.98 1.41
CA PHE A 15 1.72 5.95 0.20
C PHE A 15 2.37 6.55 -1.07
N GLY A 16 3.63 6.97 -1.03
CA GLY A 16 4.29 7.62 -2.17
C GLY A 16 4.38 6.74 -3.41
N ASN A 17 4.85 5.51 -3.27
CA ASN A 17 4.99 4.55 -4.36
C ASN A 17 3.62 4.10 -4.91
N ALA A 18 2.63 3.90 -4.02
CA ALA A 18 1.27 3.54 -4.42
C ALA A 18 0.61 4.66 -5.24
N TYR A 19 0.75 5.91 -4.81
CA TYR A 19 0.30 7.06 -5.59
C TYR A 19 1.01 7.13 -6.95
N SER A 20 2.31 6.88 -7.00
CA SER A 20 3.07 6.92 -8.27
C SER A 20 2.63 5.83 -9.25
N ALA A 21 2.32 4.62 -8.75
CA ALA A 21 1.78 3.54 -9.58
C ALA A 21 0.40 3.90 -10.15
N TRP A 22 -0.48 4.43 -9.30
CA TRP A 22 -1.80 4.91 -9.75
C TRP A 22 -1.66 6.05 -10.77
N PHE A 23 -0.83 7.05 -10.50
CA PHE A 23 -0.60 8.16 -11.43
C PHE A 23 -0.04 7.65 -12.77
N GLY A 24 0.87 6.68 -12.75
CA GLY A 24 1.37 6.02 -13.96
C GLY A 24 0.27 5.32 -14.75
N ARG A 25 -0.64 4.59 -14.05
CA ARG A 25 -1.82 3.94 -14.66
C ARG A 25 -2.73 4.97 -15.34
N GLU A 26 -3.05 6.08 -14.66
CA GLU A 26 -3.87 7.17 -15.23
C GLU A 26 -3.20 7.84 -16.45
N ASN A 27 -1.87 7.74 -16.57
CA ASN A 27 -1.10 8.23 -17.71
C ASN A 27 -0.75 7.14 -18.74
N GLY A 28 -1.45 6.00 -18.72
CA GLY A 28 -1.41 4.99 -19.76
C GLY A 28 -0.40 3.85 -19.55
N LEU A 29 0.19 3.71 -18.36
CA LEU A 29 0.91 2.48 -18.04
C LEU A 29 -0.09 1.32 -17.90
N PRO A 30 0.22 0.13 -18.44
CA PRO A 30 -0.67 -1.02 -18.43
C PRO A 30 -0.68 -1.71 -17.07
N ILE A 31 -1.09 -0.99 -16.01
CA ILE A 31 -1.23 -1.51 -14.67
C ILE A 31 -2.69 -1.95 -14.48
N ASN A 32 -2.89 -3.23 -14.18
CA ASN A 32 -4.22 -3.80 -13.95
C ASN A 32 -4.67 -3.58 -12.51
N GLU A 33 -3.95 -4.12 -11.55
CA GLU A 33 -4.25 -3.99 -10.11
C GLU A 33 -3.07 -3.39 -9.35
N ILE A 34 -3.36 -2.55 -8.36
CA ILE A 34 -2.37 -1.98 -7.44
C ILE A 34 -2.68 -2.49 -6.04
N PHE A 35 -1.76 -3.25 -5.48
CA PHE A 35 -1.89 -3.79 -4.15
C PHE A 35 -0.97 -3.04 -3.18
N CYS A 36 -1.56 -2.47 -2.14
CA CYS A 36 -0.86 -1.79 -1.05
C CYS A 36 -0.68 -2.76 0.12
N ALA A 37 0.53 -3.30 0.28
CA ALA A 37 0.85 -4.17 1.40
C ALA A 37 1.25 -3.33 2.61
N SER A 38 0.60 -3.55 3.75
CA SER A 38 0.91 -2.91 5.04
C SER A 38 1.54 -3.91 6.01
N ASN A 39 2.29 -3.42 6.99
CA ASN A 39 2.68 -4.21 8.15
C ASN A 39 1.55 -4.20 9.21
N VAL A 40 1.86 -4.55 10.45
CA VAL A 40 0.91 -4.52 11.58
C VAL A 40 0.27 -3.13 11.79
N ASN A 41 0.90 -2.07 11.30
CA ASN A 41 0.33 -0.71 11.26
C ASN A 41 -0.60 -0.57 10.06
N ASP A 42 -1.80 -1.08 10.18
CA ASP A 42 -2.79 -1.36 9.13
C ASP A 42 -3.64 -0.15 8.70
N VAL A 43 -3.22 1.07 9.02
CA VAL A 43 -4.03 2.28 8.74
C VAL A 43 -4.44 2.41 7.28
N LEU A 44 -3.53 2.11 6.33
CA LEU A 44 -3.84 2.14 4.90
C LEU A 44 -4.81 1.02 4.49
N THR A 45 -4.66 -0.18 5.04
CA THR A 45 -5.56 -1.30 4.78
C THR A 45 -6.98 -0.97 5.23
N ARG A 46 -7.14 -0.40 6.43
CA ARG A 46 -8.44 0.07 6.93
C ARG A 46 -8.99 1.22 6.10
N PHE A 47 -8.16 2.18 5.72
CA PHE A 47 -8.55 3.30 4.88
C PHE A 47 -9.05 2.83 3.51
N ILE A 48 -8.31 1.96 2.83
CA ILE A 48 -8.69 1.45 1.50
C ILE A 48 -10.01 0.66 1.59
N SER A 49 -10.21 -0.11 2.65
CA SER A 49 -11.43 -0.92 2.82
C SER A 49 -12.69 -0.12 3.18
N SER A 50 -12.54 1.06 3.81
CA SER A 50 -13.67 1.78 4.40
C SER A 50 -13.79 3.26 4.00
N GLY A 51 -12.79 3.83 3.35
CA GLY A 51 -12.70 5.29 3.13
C GLY A 51 -12.39 6.10 4.39
N LYS A 52 -12.15 5.43 5.53
CA LYS A 52 -11.98 6.06 6.85
C LYS A 52 -10.53 6.03 7.28
N LEU A 53 -9.90 7.18 7.44
CA LEU A 53 -8.57 7.31 8.02
C LEU A 53 -8.69 7.56 9.53
N GLU A 54 -8.27 6.57 10.31
CA GLU A 54 -8.28 6.59 11.76
C GLU A 54 -6.92 6.13 12.29
N PRO A 55 -6.00 7.06 12.59
CA PRO A 55 -4.72 6.74 13.19
C PRO A 55 -4.88 6.04 14.55
N LYS A 56 -4.04 5.05 14.79
CA LYS A 56 -3.92 4.34 16.07
C LYS A 56 -2.53 4.56 16.66
N GLU A 57 -2.25 3.95 17.80
CA GLU A 57 -0.90 3.85 18.33
C GLU A 57 -0.02 3.07 17.34
N THR A 58 1.19 3.58 17.11
CA THR A 58 2.16 2.92 16.23
C THR A 58 2.81 1.74 16.95
N ILE A 59 2.83 0.58 16.31
CA ILE A 59 3.42 -0.64 16.82
C ILE A 59 4.77 -0.85 16.12
N PRO A 60 5.89 -0.94 16.84
CA PRO A 60 7.18 -1.28 16.23
C PRO A 60 7.13 -2.63 15.53
N SER A 61 7.69 -2.71 14.33
CA SER A 61 7.70 -3.91 13.50
C SER A 61 9.07 -4.20 12.88
N VAL A 62 9.24 -5.37 12.26
CA VAL A 62 10.44 -5.72 11.46
C VAL A 62 10.56 -4.90 10.18
N ALA A 63 9.52 -4.18 9.77
CA ALA A 63 9.50 -3.28 8.61
C ALA A 63 9.31 -1.82 9.05
N PRO A 64 10.27 -1.20 9.78
CA PRO A 64 10.05 0.05 10.52
C PRO A 64 9.76 1.27 9.64
N SER A 65 10.14 1.29 8.37
CA SER A 65 9.78 2.39 7.47
C SER A 65 8.28 2.40 7.12
N MET A 66 7.55 1.37 7.49
CA MET A 66 6.10 1.25 7.34
C MET A 66 5.34 1.46 8.66
N ASP A 67 6.03 1.74 9.78
CA ASP A 67 5.43 2.03 11.09
C ASP A 67 4.83 3.44 11.10
N ILE A 68 3.77 3.62 10.32
CA ILE A 68 3.16 4.91 10.01
C ILE A 68 1.66 4.83 10.20
N GLN A 69 1.09 5.86 10.84
CA GLN A 69 -0.35 5.98 11.07
C GLN A 69 -0.96 7.20 10.33
N ILE A 70 -0.12 8.13 9.85
CA ILE A 70 -0.56 9.27 9.03
C ILE A 70 0.30 9.30 7.76
N PRO A 71 -0.15 8.69 6.66
CA PRO A 71 0.60 8.62 5.41
C PRO A 71 0.73 9.97 4.74
N SER A 72 1.94 10.53 4.68
CA SER A 72 2.19 11.90 4.20
C SER A 72 1.86 12.14 2.73
N SER A 73 1.92 11.10 1.89
CA SER A 73 1.64 11.23 0.45
C SER A 73 0.19 10.92 0.07
N LEU A 74 -0.65 10.56 1.04
CA LEU A 74 -2.06 10.25 0.83
C LEU A 74 -2.86 11.50 0.40
N GLU A 75 -2.43 12.69 0.85
CA GLU A 75 -3.03 13.98 0.50
C GLU A 75 -3.24 14.13 -1.01
N ARG A 76 -2.26 13.72 -1.82
CA ARG A 76 -2.35 13.81 -3.28
C ARG A 76 -3.47 12.96 -3.86
N LEU A 77 -3.68 11.76 -3.30
CA LEU A 77 -4.79 10.91 -3.72
C LEU A 77 -6.13 11.50 -3.30
N ILE A 78 -6.25 11.97 -2.06
CA ILE A 78 -7.47 12.62 -1.54
C ILE A 78 -7.83 13.82 -2.40
N TYR A 79 -6.86 14.66 -2.75
CA TYR A 79 -7.09 15.78 -3.67
C TYR A 79 -7.66 15.33 -5.02
N ASN A 80 -7.15 14.23 -5.59
CA ASN A 80 -7.67 13.72 -6.86
C ASN A 80 -9.07 13.09 -6.75
N LEU A 81 -9.40 12.52 -5.59
CA LEU A 81 -10.71 11.89 -5.35
C LEU A 81 -11.80 12.89 -4.99
N GLU A 82 -11.49 13.88 -4.17
CA GLU A 82 -12.45 14.84 -3.58
C GLU A 82 -12.38 16.24 -4.23
N GLY A 83 -11.35 16.53 -5.03
CA GLY A 83 -11.07 17.88 -5.57
C GLY A 83 -10.39 18.81 -4.58
N GLU A 84 -10.41 18.49 -3.29
CA GLU A 84 -9.80 19.23 -2.20
C GLU A 84 -9.38 18.27 -1.07
N ALA A 85 -8.23 18.53 -0.43
CA ALA A 85 -7.75 17.69 0.66
C ALA A 85 -7.81 18.38 2.03
N SER A 86 -7.94 19.72 2.07
CA SER A 86 -7.86 20.48 3.31
C SER A 86 -8.96 20.07 4.30
N LEU A 87 -10.21 19.97 3.86
CA LEU A 87 -11.34 19.58 4.72
C LEU A 87 -11.15 18.20 5.35
N PHE A 88 -10.58 17.25 4.60
CA PHE A 88 -10.29 15.91 5.11
C PHE A 88 -9.22 15.96 6.22
N TYR A 89 -8.17 16.75 6.03
CA TYR A 89 -7.11 16.86 7.04
C TYR A 89 -7.50 17.74 8.22
N ASP A 90 -8.36 18.75 8.04
CA ASP A 90 -8.95 19.54 9.14
C ASP A 90 -9.82 18.63 10.03
N GLN A 91 -10.62 17.75 9.43
CA GLN A 91 -11.39 16.74 10.16
C GLN A 91 -10.45 15.78 10.90
N LEU A 92 -9.42 15.27 10.25
CA LEU A 92 -8.44 14.38 10.88
C LEU A 92 -7.75 15.03 12.09
N GLN A 93 -7.42 16.30 11.99
CA GLN A 93 -6.78 17.06 13.07
C GLN A 93 -7.70 17.28 14.27
N SER A 94 -8.95 17.66 14.01
CA SER A 94 -9.93 17.99 15.05
C SER A 94 -10.56 16.78 15.70
N GLU A 95 -10.94 15.76 14.92
CA GLU A 95 -11.69 14.58 15.36
C GLU A 95 -10.83 13.32 15.52
N LYS A 96 -9.55 13.37 15.10
CA LYS A 96 -8.65 12.19 15.02
C LYS A 96 -9.13 11.11 14.05
N ILE A 97 -10.05 11.45 13.18
CA ILE A 97 -10.65 10.59 12.18
C ILE A 97 -11.09 11.46 11.00
N ALA A 98 -10.93 10.94 9.78
CA ALA A 98 -11.45 11.59 8.58
C ALA A 98 -12.07 10.55 7.64
N ASN A 99 -13.11 10.98 6.92
CA ASN A 99 -13.84 10.10 6.02
C ASN A 99 -13.87 10.69 4.62
N LEU A 100 -13.65 9.84 3.61
CA LEU A 100 -14.00 10.16 2.23
C LEU A 100 -15.53 10.17 2.05
N THR A 101 -15.99 10.82 1.00
CA THR A 101 -17.36 10.62 0.52
C THR A 101 -17.59 9.18 0.09
N GLU A 102 -18.85 8.74 0.06
CA GLU A 102 -19.20 7.39 -0.40
C GLU A 102 -18.72 7.15 -1.84
N GLU A 103 -18.90 8.14 -2.72
CA GLU A 103 -18.43 8.06 -4.10
C GLU A 103 -16.92 7.88 -4.21
N SER A 104 -16.14 8.65 -3.44
CA SER A 104 -14.68 8.57 -3.42
C SER A 104 -14.19 7.28 -2.78
N THR A 105 -14.92 6.75 -1.80
CA THR A 105 -14.62 5.44 -1.20
C THR A 105 -14.76 4.33 -2.22
N VAL A 106 -15.82 4.33 -3.02
CA VAL A 106 -16.00 3.34 -4.10
C VAL A 106 -14.90 3.49 -5.15
N LYS A 107 -14.53 4.72 -5.54
CA LYS A 107 -13.40 4.96 -6.46
C LYS A 107 -12.09 4.41 -5.90
N LEU A 108 -11.80 4.68 -4.61
CA LEU A 108 -10.60 4.18 -3.93
C LEU A 108 -10.51 2.65 -3.99
N GLN A 109 -11.60 1.96 -3.67
CA GLN A 109 -11.69 0.49 -3.66
C GLN A 109 -11.57 -0.13 -5.07
N ASN A 110 -11.96 0.60 -6.11
CA ASN A 110 -11.77 0.17 -7.50
C ASN A 110 -10.33 0.38 -8.01
N ILE A 111 -9.54 1.19 -7.32
CA ILE A 111 -8.13 1.50 -7.70
C ILE A 111 -7.17 0.58 -6.95
N PHE A 112 -7.37 0.42 -5.64
CA PHE A 112 -6.44 -0.24 -4.74
C PHE A 112 -7.08 -1.40 -4.00
N SER A 113 -6.28 -2.44 -3.80
CA SER A 113 -6.52 -3.49 -2.81
C SER A 113 -5.42 -3.46 -1.75
N SER A 114 -5.69 -4.01 -0.57
CA SER A 114 -4.71 -4.00 0.53
C SER A 114 -4.96 -5.14 1.52
N LEU A 115 -3.86 -5.64 2.09
CA LEU A 115 -3.84 -6.47 3.29
C LEU A 115 -2.69 -6.04 4.19
N SER A 116 -2.79 -6.38 5.47
CA SER A 116 -1.72 -6.22 6.45
C SER A 116 -1.09 -7.57 6.78
N PHE A 117 0.22 -7.55 7.02
CA PHE A 117 1.03 -8.72 7.35
C PHE A 117 1.74 -8.48 8.68
N ASP A 118 1.69 -9.43 9.58
CA ASP A 118 2.42 -9.37 10.83
C ASP A 118 3.90 -9.78 10.64
N ASP A 119 4.70 -9.59 11.68
CA ASP A 119 6.14 -9.88 11.64
C ASP A 119 6.44 -11.34 11.34
N GLU A 120 5.62 -12.27 11.83
CA GLU A 120 5.80 -13.71 11.58
C GLU A 120 5.60 -14.03 10.08
N MET A 121 4.58 -13.46 9.47
CA MET A 121 4.31 -13.62 8.03
C MET A 121 5.44 -13.02 7.19
N ILE A 122 5.93 -11.84 7.57
CA ILE A 122 7.01 -11.13 6.87
C ILE A 122 8.31 -11.95 6.94
N LEU A 123 8.70 -12.42 8.13
CA LEU A 123 9.91 -13.22 8.33
C LEU A 123 9.84 -14.56 7.60
N LYS A 124 8.68 -15.19 7.59
CA LYS A 124 8.44 -16.42 6.84
C LYS A 124 8.59 -16.21 5.33
N GLU A 125 8.12 -15.11 4.79
CA GLU A 125 8.29 -14.78 3.37
C GLU A 125 9.77 -14.60 3.01
N ILE A 126 10.55 -13.91 3.84
CA ILE A 126 12.01 -13.76 3.65
C ILE A 126 12.68 -15.15 3.61
N GLU A 127 12.31 -16.02 4.55
CA GLU A 127 12.86 -17.40 4.60
C GLU A 127 12.49 -18.19 3.33
N LEU A 128 11.24 -18.13 2.91
CA LEU A 128 10.76 -18.83 1.70
C LEU A 128 11.45 -18.30 0.44
N PHE A 129 11.58 -17.00 0.32
CA PHE A 129 12.24 -16.37 -0.81
C PHE A 129 13.72 -16.78 -0.88
N TYR A 130 14.42 -16.79 0.25
CA TYR A 130 15.80 -17.26 0.32
C TYR A 130 15.93 -18.74 -0.07
N LYS A 131 15.05 -19.62 0.44
CA LYS A 131 15.06 -21.05 0.09
C LYS A 131 14.83 -21.30 -1.40
N ASN A 132 13.96 -20.51 -2.02
CA ASN A 132 13.57 -20.73 -3.42
C ASN A 132 14.54 -20.10 -4.41
N TYR A 133 15.14 -18.96 -4.07
CA TYR A 133 15.92 -18.14 -5.01
C TYR A 133 17.37 -17.88 -4.58
N GLY A 134 17.75 -18.19 -3.34
CA GLY A 134 19.07 -17.93 -2.80
C GLY A 134 19.38 -16.45 -2.50
N TRP A 135 18.35 -15.59 -2.51
CA TRP A 135 18.47 -14.14 -2.28
C TRP A 135 17.76 -13.74 -1.00
N ILE A 136 18.36 -12.82 -0.25
CA ILE A 136 17.75 -12.22 0.91
C ILE A 136 17.06 -10.92 0.46
N ILE A 137 15.78 -10.79 0.78
CA ILE A 137 15.00 -9.56 0.58
C ILE A 137 14.80 -8.84 1.90
N ASP A 138 14.60 -7.53 1.85
CA ASP A 138 14.28 -6.74 3.03
C ASP A 138 12.82 -6.96 3.50
N PRO A 139 12.50 -6.68 4.78
CA PRO A 139 11.17 -6.91 5.32
C PRO A 139 10.05 -6.11 4.60
N HIS A 140 10.35 -4.91 4.07
CA HIS A 140 9.35 -4.14 3.33
C HIS A 140 9.02 -4.82 1.99
N THR A 141 10.04 -5.26 1.26
CA THR A 141 9.84 -6.03 0.01
C THR A 141 9.09 -7.33 0.29
N ALA A 142 9.35 -8.00 1.42
CA ALA A 142 8.65 -9.21 1.81
C ALA A 142 7.14 -8.99 1.97
N THR A 143 6.69 -7.84 2.52
CA THR A 143 5.25 -7.54 2.60
C THR A 143 4.60 -7.49 1.22
N ALA A 144 5.27 -6.88 0.23
CA ALA A 144 4.76 -6.84 -1.13
C ALA A 144 4.69 -8.23 -1.76
N LEU A 145 5.70 -9.08 -1.55
CA LEU A 145 5.72 -10.44 -2.10
C LEU A 145 4.72 -11.36 -1.42
N SER A 146 4.47 -11.21 -0.10
CA SER A 146 3.41 -11.93 0.61
C SER A 146 2.03 -11.69 0.00
N SER A 147 1.82 -10.53 -0.64
CA SER A 147 0.56 -10.21 -1.31
C SER A 147 0.43 -10.81 -2.71
N SER A 148 1.47 -11.44 -3.25
CA SER A 148 1.52 -11.91 -4.65
C SER A 148 0.40 -12.89 -5.03
N THR A 149 -0.12 -13.65 -4.07
CA THR A 149 -1.24 -14.59 -4.24
C THR A 149 -2.61 -13.96 -4.05
N SER A 150 -2.69 -12.68 -3.70
CA SER A 150 -3.94 -11.99 -3.36
C SER A 150 -4.57 -11.24 -4.54
N PHE A 151 -3.94 -11.27 -5.71
CA PHE A 151 -4.49 -10.66 -6.91
C PHE A 151 -5.64 -11.46 -7.51
N SER A 152 -6.63 -10.77 -8.07
CA SER A 152 -7.80 -11.38 -8.71
C SER A 152 -7.50 -11.99 -10.09
N SER A 153 -6.38 -11.61 -10.69
CA SER A 153 -5.98 -12.03 -12.04
C SER A 153 -4.65 -12.80 -12.03
N ASN A 154 -4.47 -13.68 -13.02
CA ASN A 154 -3.23 -14.44 -13.25
C ASN A 154 -2.18 -13.66 -14.06
N LEU A 155 -2.23 -12.32 -14.04
CA LEU A 155 -1.24 -11.47 -14.70
C LEU A 155 0.10 -11.49 -13.95
N PRO A 156 1.22 -11.19 -14.62
CA PRO A 156 2.50 -11.04 -13.94
C PRO A 156 2.41 -10.01 -12.82
N VAL A 157 2.99 -10.34 -11.67
CA VAL A 157 3.06 -9.44 -10.50
C VAL A 157 4.47 -8.87 -10.39
N VAL A 158 4.54 -7.55 -10.32
CA VAL A 158 5.79 -6.82 -10.02
C VAL A 158 5.77 -6.36 -8.58
N GLY A 159 6.62 -6.97 -7.76
CA GLY A 159 6.87 -6.50 -6.39
C GLY A 159 7.85 -5.34 -6.39
N VAL A 160 7.50 -4.24 -5.75
CA VAL A 160 8.37 -3.06 -5.65
C VAL A 160 9.32 -3.22 -4.47
N ALA A 161 10.62 -3.38 -4.77
CA ALA A 161 11.67 -3.40 -3.76
C ALA A 161 12.06 -1.96 -3.38
N THR A 162 11.80 -1.56 -2.14
CA THR A 162 11.95 -0.18 -1.67
C THR A 162 13.12 0.02 -0.71
N ALA A 163 13.78 -1.04 -0.27
CA ALA A 163 14.87 -1.00 0.68
C ALA A 163 15.92 -2.07 0.40
N SER A 164 17.09 -1.94 1.04
CA SER A 164 18.14 -2.96 1.03
C SER A 164 17.91 -3.98 2.16
N PRO A 165 18.28 -5.25 1.98
CA PRO A 165 18.26 -6.26 3.05
C PRO A 165 19.06 -5.88 4.31
N GLU A 166 20.00 -4.96 4.18
CA GLU A 166 20.85 -4.47 5.28
C GLU A 166 20.13 -3.41 6.15
N LYS A 167 18.94 -3.01 5.79
CA LYS A 167 18.14 -1.99 6.47
C LYS A 167 17.20 -2.62 7.47
#